data_d95084da9737b4b405b24a5cf2cb5e75
#
_entry.id   d95084da9737b4b405b24a5cf2cb5e75
#
_cell.length_a   1.000
_cell.length_b   1.000
_cell.length_c   1.000
_cell.angle_alpha   90.00
_cell.angle_beta   90.00
_cell.angle_gamma   90.00
#
_symmetry.space_group_name_H-M   'P 1'
#
loop_
_entity.id
_entity.type
_entity.pdbx_description
1 polymer ?
#
loop_
_entity_poly.entity_id
_entity_poly.type
_entity_poly.pdbx_seq_one_letter_code
_entity_poly.pdbx_strand_id
1 'polypeptide(L)'
;MFSLIITSLPEISTFIFAGIVLVQILYYCFLFFRFSFYKRKERPNTHQYPISIVVAAKDQAHQLINLIPKLLEQNYPTFELVIISDNSNDETAHLIKEFKQTHENIKFTNLDSAVTTIKGRKFPISIGIKTATYDHILFTEPDCIPSSKEWLANMARNFQQKKEIIVGYNTYENKKGLFNSLIHYDQLHNAILYFSCILAKIPYMGNGKNMAYSREVFYRRKGFAGLSHIQLGEDDLFINRAATPDNCTIEISPNTHIISSARGNFKNWFLTKRFRYSTRNLYTSKVRFHLNTYGFSNPLCYIFLGLSLYFTITAHNFLFLYITCGIFFLKLLFQYIALGFAALKLNEKKLIPYILFLDIISTFINALIFFRARLSNKK
;
A
#
# COMPACT_ATOMS: atom_id res chain seq x y z
N MET A 1 -21.21 -16.62 44.84
CA MET A 1 -20.95 -15.56 43.84
C MET A 1 -19.67 -15.82 43.06
N PHE A 2 -18.50 -16.02 43.69
CA PHE A 2 -17.24 -16.33 42.97
C PHE A 2 -17.29 -17.64 42.16
N SER A 3 -17.90 -18.71 42.70
CA SER A 3 -18.03 -19.97 41.97
C SER A 3 -18.91 -19.88 40.71
N LEU A 4 -19.98 -19.11 40.77
CA LEU A 4 -20.87 -18.87 39.62
C LEU A 4 -20.16 -18.06 38.51
N ILE A 5 -19.27 -17.15 38.88
CA ILE A 5 -18.47 -16.38 37.90
C ILE A 5 -17.46 -17.26 37.19
N ILE A 6 -16.79 -18.16 37.91
CA ILE A 6 -15.81 -19.08 37.34
C ILE A 6 -16.47 -20.09 36.39
N THR A 7 -17.68 -20.58 36.69
CA THR A 7 -18.41 -21.50 35.80
C THR A 7 -18.91 -20.83 34.53
N SER A 8 -19.12 -19.52 34.50
CA SER A 8 -19.55 -18.77 33.30
C SER A 8 -18.41 -18.21 32.44
N LEU A 9 -17.15 -18.23 32.91
CA LEU A 9 -15.99 -17.71 32.16
C LEU A 9 -15.78 -18.37 30.77
N PRO A 10 -15.91 -19.71 30.62
CA PRO A 10 -15.83 -20.35 29.31
C PRO A 10 -16.83 -19.77 28.31
N GLU A 11 -18.07 -19.59 28.74
CA GLU A 11 -19.15 -19.08 27.92
C GLU A 11 -18.90 -17.63 27.52
N ILE A 12 -18.63 -16.75 28.49
CA ILE A 12 -18.38 -15.35 28.30
C ILE A 12 -17.19 -15.12 27.33
N SER A 13 -16.07 -15.82 27.56
CA SER A 13 -14.87 -15.70 26.72
C SER A 13 -15.14 -16.15 25.29
N THR A 14 -15.89 -17.23 25.09
CA THR A 14 -16.28 -17.74 23.77
C THR A 14 -17.23 -16.78 23.06
N PHE A 15 -18.21 -16.18 23.76
CA PHE A 15 -19.09 -15.19 23.15
C PHE A 15 -18.35 -13.90 22.74
N ILE A 16 -17.42 -13.41 23.56
CA ILE A 16 -16.58 -12.27 23.19
C ILE A 16 -15.72 -12.60 21.97
N PHE A 17 -15.08 -13.79 21.99
CA PHE A 17 -14.31 -14.28 20.85
C PHE A 17 -15.16 -14.36 19.58
N ALA A 18 -16.37 -14.94 19.68
CA ALA A 18 -17.31 -15.03 18.55
C ALA A 18 -17.68 -13.64 17.99
N GLY A 19 -17.93 -12.66 18.84
CA GLY A 19 -18.18 -11.28 18.44
C GLY A 19 -17.01 -10.65 17.67
N ILE A 20 -15.77 -10.87 18.12
CA ILE A 20 -14.57 -10.38 17.43
C ILE A 20 -14.40 -11.08 16.08
N VAL A 21 -14.59 -12.40 16.03
CA VAL A 21 -14.52 -13.16 14.76
C VAL A 21 -15.60 -12.73 13.80
N LEU A 22 -16.81 -12.46 14.27
CA LEU A 22 -17.89 -11.93 13.42
C LEU A 22 -17.48 -10.62 12.75
N VAL A 23 -16.87 -9.69 13.49
CA VAL A 23 -16.33 -8.44 12.92
C VAL A 23 -15.34 -8.76 11.79
N GLN A 24 -14.41 -9.69 12.00
CA GLN A 24 -13.44 -10.06 10.96
C GLN A 24 -14.10 -10.71 9.74
N ILE A 25 -15.05 -11.62 9.93
CA ILE A 25 -15.80 -12.25 8.83
C ILE A 25 -16.54 -11.18 8.00
N LEU A 26 -17.16 -10.20 8.66
CA LEU A 26 -17.78 -9.07 7.97
C LEU A 26 -16.77 -8.29 7.13
N TYR A 27 -15.54 -8.05 7.62
CA TYR A 27 -14.49 -7.43 6.81
C TYR A 27 -14.08 -8.30 5.62
N TYR A 28 -13.95 -9.62 5.79
CA TYR A 28 -13.65 -10.50 4.66
C TYR A 28 -14.78 -10.49 3.63
N CYS A 29 -16.04 -10.61 4.04
CA CYS A 29 -17.18 -10.66 3.14
C CYS A 29 -17.43 -9.32 2.41
N PHE A 30 -17.47 -8.22 3.14
CA PHE A 30 -17.92 -6.94 2.57
C PHE A 30 -16.78 -6.08 2.01
N LEU A 31 -15.53 -6.32 2.43
CA LEU A 31 -14.40 -5.54 1.97
C LEU A 31 -13.44 -6.39 1.12
N PHE A 32 -12.80 -7.42 1.70
CA PHE A 32 -11.74 -8.15 1.00
C PHE A 32 -12.23 -8.98 -0.18
N PHE A 33 -13.40 -9.62 -0.10
CA PHE A 33 -13.97 -10.37 -1.21
C PHE A 33 -14.27 -9.48 -2.42
N ARG A 34 -14.49 -8.17 -2.24
CA ARG A 34 -14.61 -7.24 -3.36
C ARG A 34 -13.37 -7.24 -4.24
N PHE A 35 -12.19 -7.31 -3.64
CA PHE A 35 -10.94 -7.42 -4.38
C PHE A 35 -10.66 -8.86 -4.82
N SER A 36 -10.83 -9.84 -3.94
CA SER A 36 -10.53 -11.25 -4.23
C SER A 36 -11.32 -11.79 -5.41
N PHE A 37 -12.58 -11.37 -5.57
CA PHE A 37 -13.45 -11.76 -6.70
C PHE A 37 -13.59 -10.68 -7.77
N TYR A 38 -12.84 -9.57 -7.67
CA TYR A 38 -12.84 -8.53 -8.69
C TYR A 38 -12.38 -9.08 -10.03
N LYS A 39 -13.21 -8.94 -11.06
CA LYS A 39 -12.84 -9.23 -12.44
C LYS A 39 -12.40 -7.93 -13.10
N ARG A 40 -11.16 -7.91 -13.56
CA ARG A 40 -10.63 -6.76 -14.31
C ARG A 40 -11.48 -6.58 -15.57
N LYS A 41 -11.98 -5.37 -15.76
CA LYS A 41 -12.64 -5.02 -17.02
C LYS A 41 -11.56 -4.68 -18.03
N GLU A 42 -11.55 -5.40 -19.14
CA GLU A 42 -10.75 -4.96 -20.29
C GLU A 42 -11.32 -3.63 -20.78
N ARG A 43 -10.45 -2.66 -20.90
CA ARG A 43 -10.80 -1.32 -21.39
C ARG A 43 -10.15 -1.15 -22.72
N PRO A 44 -10.93 -0.83 -23.78
CA PRO A 44 -10.36 -0.53 -25.08
C PRO A 44 -9.43 0.69 -24.95
N ASN A 45 -8.31 0.64 -25.65
CA ASN A 45 -7.32 1.75 -25.67
C ASN A 45 -7.79 2.83 -26.65
N THR A 46 -8.96 3.41 -26.38
CA THR A 46 -9.63 4.37 -27.30
C THR A 46 -8.97 5.74 -27.27
N HIS A 47 -8.28 6.12 -26.18
CA HIS A 47 -7.61 7.39 -26.04
C HIS A 47 -6.20 7.16 -25.48
N GLN A 48 -5.20 7.53 -26.25
CA GLN A 48 -3.80 7.51 -25.83
C GLN A 48 -3.41 8.90 -25.32
N TYR A 49 -3.70 9.17 -24.05
CA TYR A 49 -3.33 10.43 -23.43
C TYR A 49 -1.81 10.55 -23.30
N PRO A 50 -1.18 11.66 -23.70
CA PRO A 50 0.22 11.89 -23.40
C PRO A 50 0.50 11.84 -21.89
N ILE A 51 1.60 11.20 -21.50
CA ILE A 51 1.93 10.91 -20.09
C ILE A 51 3.27 11.50 -19.70
N SER A 52 3.34 12.16 -18.54
CA SER A 52 4.60 12.50 -17.89
C SER A 52 4.90 11.53 -16.75
N ILE A 53 6.02 10.81 -16.84
CA ILE A 53 6.50 9.95 -15.75
C ILE A 53 7.38 10.80 -14.85
N VAL A 54 6.99 10.97 -13.59
CA VAL A 54 7.72 11.79 -12.61
C VAL A 54 8.49 10.90 -11.65
N VAL A 55 9.80 11.14 -11.55
CA VAL A 55 10.72 10.45 -10.63
C VAL A 55 11.49 11.48 -9.81
N ALA A 56 11.37 11.42 -8.48
CA ALA A 56 12.17 12.23 -7.57
C ALA A 56 13.26 11.36 -6.94
N ALA A 57 14.52 11.77 -7.09
CA ALA A 57 15.71 11.03 -6.66
C ALA A 57 16.58 11.86 -5.74
N LYS A 58 17.18 11.22 -4.73
CA LYS A 58 18.19 11.79 -3.85
C LYS A 58 19.23 10.73 -3.52
N ASP A 59 20.48 10.98 -3.94
CA ASP A 59 21.61 10.04 -3.75
C ASP A 59 21.28 8.63 -4.25
N GLN A 60 20.80 8.53 -5.51
CA GLN A 60 20.26 7.30 -6.10
C GLN A 60 20.76 7.03 -7.53
N ALA A 61 22.00 7.42 -7.85
CA ALA A 61 22.61 7.18 -9.17
C ALA A 61 22.57 5.69 -9.56
N HIS A 62 22.94 4.81 -8.61
CA HIS A 62 22.97 3.36 -8.83
C HIS A 62 21.61 2.75 -9.18
N GLN A 63 20.52 3.30 -8.66
CA GLN A 63 19.17 2.85 -8.98
C GLN A 63 18.72 3.39 -10.33
N LEU A 64 18.98 4.68 -10.60
CA LEU A 64 18.57 5.35 -11.83
C LEU A 64 19.21 4.79 -13.08
N ILE A 65 20.47 4.32 -13.02
CA ILE A 65 21.16 3.68 -14.15
C ILE A 65 20.40 2.45 -14.67
N ASN A 66 19.68 1.76 -13.77
CA ASN A 66 18.86 0.60 -14.11
C ASN A 66 17.43 0.99 -14.49
N LEU A 67 16.88 2.04 -13.87
CA LEU A 67 15.47 2.43 -14.07
C LEU A 67 15.27 3.20 -15.38
N ILE A 68 16.12 4.20 -15.68
CA ILE A 68 15.92 5.09 -16.83
C ILE A 68 15.79 4.31 -18.14
N PRO A 69 16.67 3.34 -18.49
CA PRO A 69 16.51 2.55 -19.70
C PRO A 69 15.16 1.80 -19.74
N LYS A 70 14.71 1.25 -18.60
CA LYS A 70 13.44 0.51 -18.52
C LYS A 70 12.21 1.40 -18.70
N LEU A 71 12.30 2.67 -18.32
CA LEU A 71 11.25 3.66 -18.59
C LEU A 71 11.26 4.12 -20.05
N LEU A 72 12.43 4.28 -20.66
CA LEU A 72 12.57 4.67 -22.07
C LEU A 72 12.13 3.55 -23.03
N GLU A 73 12.26 2.27 -22.63
CA GLU A 73 11.81 1.10 -23.40
C GLU A 73 10.28 0.89 -23.40
N GLN A 74 9.49 1.75 -22.76
CA GLN A 74 8.04 1.54 -22.68
C GLN A 74 7.36 1.69 -24.05
N ASN A 75 6.50 0.73 -24.40
CA ASN A 75 5.69 0.73 -25.61
C ASN A 75 4.52 1.71 -25.48
N TYR A 76 4.82 3.01 -25.63
CA TYR A 76 3.81 4.05 -25.55
C TYR A 76 4.15 5.20 -26.50
N PRO A 77 3.17 5.72 -27.28
CA PRO A 77 3.48 6.62 -28.38
C PRO A 77 3.98 8.00 -27.94
N THR A 78 3.44 8.53 -26.85
CA THR A 78 3.76 9.92 -26.44
C THR A 78 3.92 9.98 -24.92
N PHE A 79 5.16 10.04 -24.46
CA PHE A 79 5.48 10.25 -23.05
C PHE A 79 6.80 11.00 -22.88
N GLU A 80 6.96 11.56 -21.72
CA GLU A 80 8.21 12.14 -21.25
C GLU A 80 8.60 11.61 -19.89
N LEU A 81 9.88 11.64 -19.59
CA LEU A 81 10.43 11.29 -18.29
C LEU A 81 10.93 12.56 -17.59
N VAL A 82 10.30 12.92 -16.47
CA VAL A 82 10.63 14.11 -15.67
C VAL A 82 11.37 13.65 -14.42
N ILE A 83 12.66 13.89 -14.35
CA ILE A 83 13.50 13.46 -13.21
C ILE A 83 13.93 14.70 -12.43
N ILE A 84 13.70 14.65 -11.12
CA ILE A 84 14.07 15.69 -10.17
C ILE A 84 15.16 15.14 -9.26
N SER A 85 16.36 15.75 -9.31
CA SER A 85 17.43 15.49 -8.33
C SER A 85 17.22 16.42 -7.13
N ASP A 86 16.98 15.81 -5.95
CA ASP A 86 16.72 16.55 -4.71
C ASP A 86 17.99 16.72 -3.90
N ASN A 87 18.83 17.69 -4.28
CA ASN A 87 20.08 17.98 -3.59
C ASN A 87 20.93 16.71 -3.35
N SER A 88 21.24 16.01 -4.45
CA SER A 88 22.07 14.80 -4.41
C SER A 88 23.54 15.16 -4.31
N ASN A 89 24.28 14.41 -3.49
CA ASN A 89 25.73 14.54 -3.30
C ASN A 89 26.55 13.50 -4.07
N ASP A 90 25.86 12.51 -4.68
CA ASP A 90 26.45 11.47 -5.53
C ASP A 90 26.36 11.84 -7.01
N GLU A 91 26.70 10.89 -7.90
CA GLU A 91 26.65 11.05 -9.35
C GLU A 91 25.23 11.15 -9.93
N THR A 92 24.17 11.25 -9.11
CA THR A 92 22.77 11.27 -9.56
C THR A 92 22.53 12.37 -10.61
N ALA A 93 22.94 13.61 -10.33
CA ALA A 93 22.71 14.72 -11.23
C ALA A 93 23.52 14.61 -12.53
N HIS A 94 24.75 14.10 -12.46
CA HIS A 94 25.62 13.86 -13.61
C HIS A 94 25.01 12.80 -14.54
N LEU A 95 24.65 11.66 -14.00
CA LEU A 95 24.01 10.56 -14.72
C LEU A 95 22.75 10.99 -15.48
N ILE A 96 21.86 11.78 -14.84
CA ILE A 96 20.64 12.24 -15.49
C ILE A 96 20.96 13.19 -16.64
N LYS A 97 21.98 14.06 -16.51
CA LYS A 97 22.41 14.94 -17.59
C LYS A 97 22.92 14.15 -18.81
N GLU A 98 23.68 13.09 -18.60
CA GLU A 98 24.15 12.21 -19.68
C GLU A 98 22.97 11.58 -20.45
N PHE A 99 22.00 10.98 -19.74
CA PHE A 99 20.79 10.45 -20.38
C PHE A 99 20.00 11.52 -21.14
N LYS A 100 19.89 12.74 -20.59
CA LYS A 100 19.20 13.84 -21.25
C LYS A 100 19.88 14.30 -22.56
N GLN A 101 21.19 14.19 -22.68
CA GLN A 101 21.91 14.53 -23.92
C GLN A 101 21.57 13.59 -25.07
N THR A 102 21.22 12.35 -24.77
CA THR A 102 20.94 11.31 -25.76
C THR A 102 19.43 11.07 -25.98
N HIS A 103 18.56 11.63 -25.11
CA HIS A 103 17.11 11.40 -25.17
C HIS A 103 16.35 12.70 -24.95
N GLU A 104 15.72 13.21 -26.02
CA GLU A 104 14.97 14.48 -25.99
C GLU A 104 13.72 14.45 -25.10
N ASN A 105 13.14 13.28 -24.86
CA ASN A 105 11.97 13.10 -24.00
C ASN A 105 12.31 13.08 -22.49
N ILE A 106 13.56 13.35 -22.10
CA ILE A 106 13.96 13.49 -20.69
C ILE A 106 13.98 14.96 -20.30
N LYS A 107 13.23 15.30 -19.27
CA LYS A 107 13.32 16.58 -18.55
C LYS A 107 14.04 16.38 -17.23
N PHE A 108 14.95 17.26 -16.92
CA PHE A 108 15.75 17.22 -15.72
C PHE A 108 15.72 18.55 -14.98
N THR A 109 15.49 18.48 -13.67
CA THR A 109 15.64 19.63 -12.77
C THR A 109 16.49 19.21 -11.59
N ASN A 110 17.55 19.98 -11.33
CA ASN A 110 18.36 19.83 -10.12
C ASN A 110 17.91 20.86 -9.08
N LEU A 111 17.64 20.40 -7.86
CA LEU A 111 17.28 21.26 -6.74
C LEU A 111 18.51 21.43 -5.83
N ASP A 112 18.85 22.68 -5.56
CA ASP A 112 19.94 23.02 -4.69
C ASP A 112 19.48 23.11 -3.21
N SER A 113 20.41 22.93 -2.27
CA SER A 113 20.15 22.93 -0.82
C SER A 113 19.50 24.22 -0.31
N ALA A 114 19.79 25.36 -0.96
CA ALA A 114 19.25 26.66 -0.58
C ALA A 114 17.72 26.79 -0.78
N VAL A 115 17.12 25.91 -1.58
CA VAL A 115 15.69 25.99 -1.96
C VAL A 115 14.84 25.03 -1.12
N THR A 116 15.42 24.03 -0.48
CA THR A 116 14.70 22.93 0.17
C THR A 116 14.62 23.11 1.70
N THR A 117 13.70 23.94 2.16
CA THR A 117 13.29 23.99 3.60
C THR A 117 12.25 22.91 3.95
N ILE A 118 11.62 22.28 2.96
CA ILE A 118 10.56 21.29 3.13
C ILE A 118 11.17 19.89 3.15
N LYS A 119 11.05 19.20 4.28
CA LYS A 119 11.53 17.82 4.43
C LYS A 119 10.66 16.83 3.66
N GLY A 120 11.30 15.81 3.06
CA GLY A 120 10.62 14.72 2.36
C GLY A 120 10.41 14.98 0.87
N ARG A 121 9.68 14.08 0.21
CA ARG A 121 9.57 14.02 -1.27
C ARG A 121 8.52 14.95 -1.87
N LYS A 122 7.68 15.61 -1.06
CA LYS A 122 6.57 16.46 -1.55
C LYS A 122 7.04 17.62 -2.42
N PHE A 123 8.12 18.29 -2.02
CA PHE A 123 8.66 19.41 -2.77
C PHE A 123 9.21 18.97 -4.14
N PRO A 124 10.15 18.00 -4.24
CA PRO A 124 10.62 17.54 -5.55
C PRO A 124 9.50 16.97 -6.42
N ILE A 125 8.51 16.25 -5.85
CA ILE A 125 7.34 15.80 -6.61
C ILE A 125 6.51 16.97 -7.13
N SER A 126 6.30 18.03 -6.33
CA SER A 126 5.58 19.23 -6.78
C SER A 126 6.29 19.92 -7.94
N ILE A 127 7.62 20.01 -7.88
CA ILE A 127 8.42 20.55 -8.98
C ILE A 127 8.30 19.67 -10.22
N GLY A 128 8.36 18.34 -10.05
CA GLY A 128 8.16 17.38 -11.15
C GLY A 128 6.80 17.56 -11.85
N ILE A 129 5.72 17.69 -11.07
CA ILE A 129 4.38 17.96 -11.59
C ILE A 129 4.31 19.30 -12.34
N LYS A 130 4.98 20.33 -11.82
CA LYS A 130 5.04 21.66 -12.47
C LYS A 130 5.86 21.64 -13.76
N THR A 131 6.97 20.89 -13.78
CA THR A 131 7.87 20.77 -14.95
C THR A 131 7.27 19.88 -16.04
N ALA A 132 6.39 18.96 -15.68
CA ALA A 132 5.73 18.05 -16.61
C ALA A 132 4.97 18.82 -17.69
N THR A 133 5.05 18.39 -18.97
CA THR A 133 4.29 18.97 -20.09
C THR A 133 2.85 18.47 -20.08
N TYR A 134 2.65 17.20 -19.83
CA TYR A 134 1.37 16.53 -20.02
C TYR A 134 0.53 16.54 -18.76
N ASP A 135 -0.79 16.46 -18.93
CA ASP A 135 -1.74 16.55 -17.82
C ASP A 135 -1.91 15.24 -17.04
N HIS A 136 -1.56 14.12 -17.65
CA HIS A 136 -1.64 12.82 -16.99
C HIS A 136 -0.25 12.45 -16.46
N ILE A 137 -0.14 12.27 -15.16
CA ILE A 137 1.14 12.08 -14.48
C ILE A 137 1.16 10.71 -13.83
N LEU A 138 2.23 9.97 -14.11
CA LEU A 138 2.50 8.67 -13.50
C LEU A 138 3.74 8.79 -12.62
N PHE A 139 3.68 8.21 -11.43
CA PHE A 139 4.74 8.28 -10.43
C PHE A 139 5.38 6.93 -10.23
N THR A 140 6.70 6.94 -10.13
CA THR A 140 7.49 5.80 -9.67
C THR A 140 8.68 6.29 -8.84
N GLU A 141 9.43 5.36 -8.26
CA GLU A 141 10.60 5.66 -7.43
C GLU A 141 11.87 5.09 -8.08
N PRO A 142 13.07 5.64 -7.78
CA PRO A 142 14.31 5.19 -8.40
C PRO A 142 14.64 3.70 -8.18
N ASP A 143 14.20 3.10 -7.07
CA ASP A 143 14.38 1.68 -6.74
C ASP A 143 13.33 0.75 -7.36
N CYS A 144 12.57 1.23 -8.35
CA CYS A 144 11.40 0.59 -8.90
C CYS A 144 11.57 0.25 -10.38
N ILE A 145 11.42 -1.03 -10.73
CA ILE A 145 11.52 -1.50 -12.11
C ILE A 145 10.14 -1.97 -12.59
N PRO A 146 9.62 -1.45 -13.73
CA PRO A 146 8.40 -1.97 -14.34
C PRO A 146 8.55 -3.44 -14.74
N SER A 147 7.53 -4.25 -14.49
CA SER A 147 7.54 -5.69 -14.82
C SER A 147 7.47 -5.96 -16.33
N SER A 148 7.07 -5.00 -17.13
CA SER A 148 6.97 -5.13 -18.59
C SER A 148 7.10 -3.80 -19.33
N LYS A 149 7.31 -3.86 -20.66
CA LYS A 149 7.28 -2.70 -21.55
C LYS A 149 5.85 -2.14 -21.75
N GLU A 150 4.83 -2.86 -21.32
CA GLU A 150 3.42 -2.47 -21.41
C GLU A 150 2.89 -1.79 -20.14
N TRP A 151 3.77 -1.53 -19.15
CA TRP A 151 3.38 -0.92 -17.89
C TRP A 151 2.71 0.43 -18.08
N LEU A 152 3.34 1.31 -18.85
CA LEU A 152 2.83 2.67 -19.12
C LEU A 152 1.50 2.62 -19.87
N ALA A 153 1.40 1.83 -20.93
CA ALA A 153 0.18 1.69 -21.72
C ALA A 153 -1.00 1.16 -20.88
N ASN A 154 -0.72 0.15 -20.05
CA ASN A 154 -1.74 -0.45 -19.20
C ASN A 154 -2.18 0.45 -18.04
N MET A 155 -1.30 1.28 -17.49
CA MET A 155 -1.66 2.31 -16.52
C MET A 155 -2.48 3.42 -17.18
N ALA A 156 -2.00 3.96 -18.31
CA ALA A 156 -2.59 5.10 -19.00
C ALA A 156 -4.03 4.87 -19.48
N ARG A 157 -4.36 3.66 -19.98
CA ARG A 157 -5.71 3.32 -20.45
C ARG A 157 -6.79 3.40 -19.36
N ASN A 158 -6.41 3.51 -18.09
CA ASN A 158 -7.36 3.65 -16.99
C ASN A 158 -7.81 5.11 -16.79
N PHE A 159 -7.13 6.08 -17.40
CA PHE A 159 -7.63 7.45 -17.46
C PHE A 159 -8.90 7.50 -18.33
N GLN A 160 -9.97 8.02 -17.78
CA GLN A 160 -11.27 8.20 -18.43
C GLN A 160 -11.90 9.46 -17.85
N GLN A 161 -12.97 9.97 -18.49
CA GLN A 161 -13.65 11.21 -18.08
C GLN A 161 -13.88 11.40 -16.58
N LYS A 162 -14.14 10.29 -15.84
CA LYS A 162 -14.39 10.33 -14.39
C LYS A 162 -13.28 9.65 -13.56
N LYS A 163 -12.28 9.02 -14.21
CA LYS A 163 -11.21 8.30 -13.53
C LYS A 163 -9.91 9.08 -13.66
N GLU A 164 -9.63 9.85 -12.64
CA GLU A 164 -8.51 10.78 -12.57
C GLU A 164 -7.33 10.24 -11.74
N ILE A 165 -7.58 9.23 -10.88
CA ILE A 165 -6.60 8.62 -9.98
C ILE A 165 -6.56 7.12 -10.24
N ILE A 166 -5.37 6.60 -10.52
CA ILE A 166 -5.12 5.19 -10.81
C ILE A 166 -4.10 4.67 -9.80
N VAL A 167 -4.42 3.59 -9.12
CA VAL A 167 -3.54 2.96 -8.13
C VAL A 167 -3.15 1.59 -8.61
N GLY A 168 -1.85 1.38 -8.80
CA GLY A 168 -1.24 0.12 -9.21
C GLY A 168 -0.65 -0.68 -8.03
N TYR A 169 -0.15 -1.88 -8.35
CA TYR A 169 0.52 -2.75 -7.40
C TYR A 169 2.03 -2.64 -7.52
N ASN A 170 2.72 -2.63 -6.39
CA ASN A 170 4.15 -2.89 -6.35
C ASN A 170 4.44 -4.10 -5.46
N THR A 171 5.41 -4.88 -5.85
CA THR A 171 5.98 -5.97 -5.08
C THR A 171 7.47 -5.72 -4.83
N TYR A 172 8.12 -6.64 -4.15
CA TYR A 172 9.56 -6.61 -3.92
C TYR A 172 10.28 -7.68 -4.75
N GLU A 173 11.59 -7.54 -4.90
CA GLU A 173 12.45 -8.59 -5.46
C GLU A 173 12.36 -9.86 -4.63
N ASN A 174 12.24 -11.01 -5.33
CA ASN A 174 12.20 -12.30 -4.67
C ASN A 174 13.57 -12.67 -4.10
N LYS A 175 13.71 -12.65 -2.79
CA LYS A 175 14.87 -13.15 -2.05
C LYS A 175 14.47 -14.32 -1.16
N LYS A 176 15.42 -15.20 -0.83
CA LYS A 176 15.16 -16.30 0.11
C LYS A 176 15.10 -15.76 1.56
N GLY A 177 14.35 -16.44 2.41
CA GLY A 177 14.30 -16.20 3.85
C GLY A 177 12.96 -15.69 4.35
N LEU A 178 12.68 -15.97 5.64
CA LEU A 178 11.42 -15.64 6.32
C LEU A 178 11.13 -14.13 6.32
N PHE A 179 12.16 -13.31 6.52
CA PHE A 179 12.00 -11.85 6.51
C PHE A 179 11.54 -11.33 5.15
N ASN A 180 12.06 -11.89 4.05
CA ASN A 180 11.59 -11.53 2.72
C ASN A 180 10.12 -11.93 2.51
N SER A 181 9.74 -13.13 2.92
CA SER A 181 8.34 -13.57 2.88
C SER A 181 7.41 -12.68 3.71
N LEU A 182 7.89 -12.20 4.87
CA LEU A 182 7.13 -11.28 5.72
C LEU A 182 6.94 -9.91 5.05
N ILE A 183 7.95 -9.37 4.38
CA ILE A 183 7.84 -8.09 3.64
C ILE A 183 6.87 -8.24 2.48
N HIS A 184 6.94 -9.33 1.72
CA HIS A 184 6.01 -9.61 0.62
C HIS A 184 4.58 -9.76 1.14
N TYR A 185 4.39 -10.49 2.24
CA TYR A 185 3.08 -10.65 2.86
C TYR A 185 2.52 -9.30 3.34
N ASP A 186 3.34 -8.49 3.99
CA ASP A 186 2.93 -7.16 4.45
C ASP A 186 2.51 -6.26 3.28
N GLN A 187 3.27 -6.28 2.20
CA GLN A 187 2.94 -5.51 0.99
C GLN A 187 1.65 -6.04 0.33
N LEU A 188 1.50 -7.36 0.22
CA LEU A 188 0.28 -8.00 -0.28
C LEU A 188 -0.93 -7.61 0.55
N HIS A 189 -0.86 -7.76 1.88
CA HIS A 189 -1.95 -7.44 2.79
C HIS A 189 -2.37 -5.95 2.72
N ASN A 190 -1.38 -5.05 2.69
CA ASN A 190 -1.63 -3.62 2.51
C ASN A 190 -2.30 -3.33 1.15
N ALA A 191 -1.84 -3.97 0.07
CA ALA A 191 -2.42 -3.81 -1.27
C ALA A 191 -3.87 -4.29 -1.31
N ILE A 192 -4.16 -5.46 -0.75
CA ILE A 192 -5.52 -5.98 -0.65
C ILE A 192 -6.42 -4.98 0.09
N LEU A 193 -5.93 -4.40 1.16
CA LEU A 193 -6.71 -3.46 1.97
C LEU A 193 -7.05 -2.19 1.19
N TYR A 194 -6.07 -1.51 0.57
CA TYR A 194 -6.38 -0.27 -0.16
C TYR A 194 -7.13 -0.54 -1.47
N PHE A 195 -6.87 -1.62 -2.20
CA PHE A 195 -7.67 -1.98 -3.38
C PHE A 195 -9.11 -2.30 -3.02
N SER A 196 -9.33 -3.07 -1.94
CA SER A 196 -10.66 -3.38 -1.44
C SER A 196 -11.42 -2.12 -1.05
N CYS A 197 -10.76 -1.17 -0.39
CA CYS A 197 -11.34 0.12 -0.03
C CYS A 197 -11.73 0.94 -1.27
N ILE A 198 -10.87 0.99 -2.30
CA ILE A 198 -11.20 1.68 -3.57
C ILE A 198 -12.43 1.05 -4.21
N LEU A 199 -12.50 -0.29 -4.29
CA LEU A 199 -13.65 -1.01 -4.83
C LEU A 199 -14.93 -0.87 -3.97
N ALA A 200 -14.77 -0.67 -2.67
CA ALA A 200 -15.85 -0.36 -1.73
C ALA A 200 -16.26 1.12 -1.76
N LYS A 201 -15.71 1.94 -2.66
CA LYS A 201 -15.98 3.37 -2.74
C LYS A 201 -15.53 4.18 -1.51
N ILE A 202 -14.48 3.73 -0.86
CA ILE A 202 -13.85 4.37 0.30
C ILE A 202 -12.32 4.50 0.04
N PRO A 203 -11.89 5.13 -1.08
CA PRO A 203 -10.48 5.29 -1.37
C PRO A 203 -9.79 6.09 -0.26
N TYR A 204 -8.57 5.68 0.14
CA TYR A 204 -7.87 6.36 1.23
C TYR A 204 -6.37 6.50 1.05
N MET A 205 -5.76 5.70 0.19
CA MET A 205 -4.33 5.81 -0.11
C MET A 205 -4.01 5.31 -1.51
N GLY A 206 -2.89 5.76 -2.03
CA GLY A 206 -2.19 5.19 -3.17
C GLY A 206 -0.83 4.65 -2.74
N ASN A 207 -0.03 4.24 -3.70
CA ASN A 207 1.35 3.87 -3.50
C ASN A 207 2.23 4.65 -4.48
N GLY A 208 3.06 5.55 -3.96
CA GLY A 208 3.92 6.44 -4.74
C GLY A 208 4.87 5.71 -5.70
N LYS A 209 5.06 4.40 -5.51
CA LYS A 209 5.84 3.56 -6.40
C LYS A 209 5.12 3.17 -7.69
N ASN A 210 3.78 3.17 -7.66
CA ASN A 210 2.95 2.79 -8.81
C ASN A 210 1.57 3.42 -8.72
N MET A 211 1.48 4.70 -9.00
CA MET A 211 0.21 5.42 -9.07
C MET A 211 0.24 6.50 -10.13
N ALA A 212 -0.93 6.90 -10.61
CA ALA A 212 -1.06 7.99 -11.54
C ALA A 212 -2.24 8.88 -11.15
N TYR A 213 -2.15 10.17 -11.46
CA TYR A 213 -3.28 11.08 -11.37
C TYR A 213 -3.15 12.25 -12.36
N SER A 214 -4.28 12.90 -12.65
CA SER A 214 -4.29 14.09 -13.50
C SER A 214 -3.71 15.29 -12.74
N ARG A 215 -3.01 16.17 -13.45
CA ARG A 215 -2.51 17.45 -12.94
C ARG A 215 -3.64 18.30 -12.36
N GLU A 216 -4.82 18.22 -12.95
CA GLU A 216 -6.01 18.93 -12.47
C GLU A 216 -6.38 18.54 -11.04
N VAL A 217 -6.38 17.22 -10.71
CA VAL A 217 -6.62 16.74 -9.34
C VAL A 217 -5.61 17.34 -8.37
N PHE A 218 -4.34 17.43 -8.76
CA PHE A 218 -3.31 18.01 -7.91
C PHE A 218 -3.59 19.47 -7.59
N TYR A 219 -3.84 20.31 -8.60
CA TYR A 219 -4.09 21.72 -8.39
C TYR A 219 -5.44 22.03 -7.74
N ARG A 220 -6.50 21.29 -8.09
CA ARG A 220 -7.82 21.39 -7.46
C ARG A 220 -7.77 21.16 -5.93
N ARG A 221 -6.83 20.34 -5.48
CA ARG A 221 -6.58 20.09 -4.05
C ARG A 221 -5.46 20.95 -3.46
N LYS A 222 -4.97 21.96 -4.18
CA LYS A 222 -3.86 22.85 -3.80
C LYS A 222 -2.56 22.07 -3.48
N GLY A 223 -2.34 20.97 -4.20
CA GLY A 223 -1.16 20.12 -4.07
C GLY A 223 -0.97 19.57 -2.66
N PHE A 224 0.24 19.72 -2.14
CA PHE A 224 0.58 19.31 -0.77
C PHE A 224 0.44 20.43 0.26
N ALA A 225 -0.34 21.47 -0.01
CA ALA A 225 -0.60 22.55 0.95
C ALA A 225 -1.18 21.98 2.25
N GLY A 226 -0.66 22.46 3.40
CA GLY A 226 -1.02 21.95 4.72
C GLY A 226 -0.46 20.56 5.07
N LEU A 227 0.41 19.99 4.21
CA LEU A 227 1.15 18.74 4.47
C LEU A 227 2.68 18.96 4.53
N SER A 228 3.18 20.18 4.37
CA SER A 228 4.61 20.51 4.27
C SER A 228 5.39 20.16 5.53
N HIS A 229 4.75 20.23 6.70
CA HIS A 229 5.36 19.91 8.00
C HIS A 229 5.45 18.39 8.28
N ILE A 230 4.80 17.56 7.46
CA ILE A 230 4.80 16.12 7.59
C ILE A 230 5.84 15.55 6.63
N GLN A 231 6.76 14.71 7.09
CA GLN A 231 7.84 14.19 6.27
C GLN A 231 7.35 13.26 5.14
N LEU A 232 6.34 12.42 5.41
CA LEU A 232 5.67 11.52 4.45
C LEU A 232 4.26 12.02 4.11
N GLY A 233 3.54 11.35 3.23
CA GLY A 233 2.14 11.62 2.94
C GLY A 233 1.89 12.16 1.53
N GLU A 234 2.89 12.06 0.65
CA GLU A 234 2.75 12.41 -0.78
C GLU A 234 1.84 11.43 -1.52
N ASP A 235 1.76 10.19 -1.06
CA ASP A 235 0.93 9.14 -1.66
C ASP A 235 -0.37 8.91 -0.87
N ASP A 236 -0.28 8.66 0.44
CA ASP A 236 -1.43 8.32 1.27
C ASP A 236 -2.29 9.53 1.65
N LEU A 237 -1.69 10.58 2.25
CA LEU A 237 -2.45 11.75 2.70
C LEU A 237 -3.00 12.57 1.53
N PHE A 238 -2.25 12.66 0.42
CA PHE A 238 -2.75 13.33 -0.77
C PHE A 238 -3.97 12.59 -1.32
N ILE A 239 -3.86 11.27 -1.53
CA ILE A 239 -4.98 10.46 -2.03
C ILE A 239 -6.16 10.47 -1.05
N ASN A 240 -5.92 10.43 0.27
CA ASN A 240 -6.98 10.53 1.27
C ASN A 240 -7.82 11.81 1.14
N ARG A 241 -7.20 12.91 0.68
CA ARG A 241 -7.87 14.20 0.46
C ARG A 241 -8.44 14.34 -0.95
N ALA A 242 -7.79 13.75 -1.95
CA ALA A 242 -8.10 13.96 -3.37
C ALA A 242 -9.05 12.93 -3.95
N ALA A 243 -8.98 11.70 -3.47
CA ALA A 243 -9.80 10.62 -4.00
C ALA A 243 -11.26 10.74 -3.57
N THR A 244 -12.15 10.45 -4.49
CA THR A 244 -13.59 10.33 -4.29
C THR A 244 -14.06 8.93 -4.69
N PRO A 245 -15.29 8.53 -4.33
CA PRO A 245 -15.85 7.24 -4.73
C PRO A 245 -15.80 6.97 -6.23
N ASP A 246 -15.81 8.02 -7.05
CA ASP A 246 -15.96 7.90 -8.50
C ASP A 246 -14.70 8.23 -9.30
N ASN A 247 -13.77 9.05 -8.77
CA ASN A 247 -12.58 9.45 -9.51
C ASN A 247 -11.38 8.50 -9.38
N CYS A 248 -11.45 7.50 -8.50
CA CYS A 248 -10.36 6.55 -8.26
C CYS A 248 -10.63 5.18 -8.89
N THR A 249 -9.58 4.53 -9.37
CA THR A 249 -9.63 3.17 -9.92
C THR A 249 -8.35 2.40 -9.62
N ILE A 250 -8.39 1.07 -9.82
CA ILE A 250 -7.22 0.19 -9.63
C ILE A 250 -6.76 -0.39 -10.96
N GLU A 251 -5.44 -0.59 -11.10
CA GLU A 251 -4.85 -1.40 -12.15
C GLU A 251 -4.00 -2.51 -11.53
N ILE A 252 -4.32 -3.77 -11.84
CA ILE A 252 -3.77 -4.96 -11.17
C ILE A 252 -3.19 -6.00 -12.13
N SER A 253 -3.10 -5.66 -13.43
CA SER A 253 -2.49 -6.56 -14.40
C SER A 253 -1.05 -6.89 -13.99
N PRO A 254 -0.60 -8.14 -14.10
CA PRO A 254 0.81 -8.49 -13.85
C PRO A 254 1.79 -7.65 -14.67
N ASN A 255 1.41 -7.23 -15.88
CA ASN A 255 2.21 -6.36 -16.74
C ASN A 255 2.31 -4.92 -16.24
N THR A 256 1.56 -4.56 -15.20
CA THR A 256 1.62 -3.22 -14.56
C THR A 256 2.26 -3.25 -13.19
N HIS A 257 2.75 -4.39 -12.74
CA HIS A 257 3.41 -4.45 -11.46
C HIS A 257 4.75 -3.70 -11.50
N ILE A 258 5.07 -3.04 -10.41
CA ILE A 258 6.41 -2.49 -10.16
C ILE A 258 7.13 -3.43 -9.20
N ILE A 259 8.38 -3.74 -9.53
CA ILE A 259 9.26 -4.53 -8.68
C ILE A 259 10.25 -3.57 -8.03
N SER A 260 10.21 -3.45 -6.70
CA SER A 260 11.16 -2.61 -5.97
C SER A 260 12.21 -3.45 -5.25
N SER A 261 13.38 -2.84 -5.07
CA SER A 261 14.45 -3.48 -4.31
C SER A 261 13.99 -3.81 -2.89
N ALA A 262 14.28 -5.03 -2.46
CA ALA A 262 13.94 -5.47 -1.11
C ALA A 262 14.68 -4.61 -0.07
N ARG A 263 13.97 -4.03 0.88
CA ARG A 263 14.55 -3.22 1.95
C ARG A 263 15.51 -4.05 2.78
N GLY A 264 16.75 -3.61 2.91
CA GLY A 264 17.92 -4.36 3.32
C GLY A 264 17.82 -5.11 4.67
N ASN A 265 17.12 -4.58 5.71
CA ASN A 265 17.00 -5.24 7.01
C ASN A 265 15.68 -4.94 7.72
N PHE A 266 15.38 -5.74 8.74
CA PHE A 266 14.18 -5.62 9.57
C PHE A 266 14.05 -4.24 10.23
N LYS A 267 15.15 -3.66 10.73
CA LYS A 267 15.15 -2.36 11.40
C LYS A 267 14.66 -1.25 10.47
N ASN A 268 15.16 -1.19 9.24
CA ASN A 268 14.79 -0.16 8.27
C ASN A 268 13.32 -0.34 7.80
N TRP A 269 12.90 -1.57 7.57
CA TRP A 269 11.50 -1.88 7.25
C TRP A 269 10.56 -1.46 8.38
N PHE A 270 10.90 -1.82 9.64
CA PHE A 270 10.12 -1.47 10.83
C PHE A 270 10.00 0.05 11.01
N LEU A 271 11.12 0.78 10.88
CA LEU A 271 11.12 2.25 10.99
C LEU A 271 10.24 2.91 9.92
N THR A 272 10.39 2.49 8.65
CA THR A 272 9.57 3.03 7.57
C THR A 272 8.09 2.76 7.80
N LYS A 273 7.76 1.56 8.26
CA LYS A 273 6.38 1.19 8.58
C LYS A 273 5.82 2.02 9.74
N ARG A 274 6.63 2.27 10.78
CA ARG A 274 6.28 3.16 11.89
C ARG A 274 5.95 4.57 11.41
N PHE A 275 6.75 5.13 10.51
CA PHE A 275 6.48 6.45 9.93
C PHE A 275 5.16 6.46 9.13
N ARG A 276 4.88 5.43 8.34
CA ARG A 276 3.58 5.31 7.64
C ARG A 276 2.39 5.19 8.59
N TYR A 277 2.56 4.53 9.73
CA TYR A 277 1.50 4.46 10.75
C TYR A 277 1.25 5.80 11.42
N SER A 278 2.24 6.70 11.50
CA SER A 278 2.05 8.03 12.10
C SER A 278 1.14 8.94 11.26
N THR A 279 1.13 8.80 9.93
CA THR A 279 0.24 9.55 9.04
C THR A 279 -1.23 9.14 9.16
N ARG A 280 -1.50 7.91 9.63
CA ARG A 280 -2.85 7.33 9.73
C ARG A 280 -3.80 8.16 10.61
N ASN A 281 -3.29 8.86 11.62
CA ASN A 281 -4.09 9.73 12.48
C ASN A 281 -4.67 10.95 11.73
N LEU A 282 -4.10 11.28 10.58
CA LEU A 282 -4.49 12.42 9.74
C LEU A 282 -5.51 12.04 8.65
N TYR A 283 -5.86 10.75 8.54
CA TYR A 283 -6.90 10.30 7.63
C TYR A 283 -8.28 10.78 8.06
N THR A 284 -9.22 10.83 7.13
CA THR A 284 -10.62 11.16 7.43
C THR A 284 -11.19 10.22 8.50
N SER A 285 -12.10 10.73 9.34
CA SER A 285 -12.64 9.97 10.48
C SER A 285 -13.27 8.64 10.07
N LYS A 286 -13.97 8.61 8.93
CA LYS A 286 -14.58 7.39 8.37
C LYS A 286 -13.52 6.32 8.05
N VAL A 287 -12.48 6.69 7.31
CA VAL A 287 -11.38 5.80 6.96
C VAL A 287 -10.66 5.29 8.21
N ARG A 288 -10.33 6.21 9.11
CA ARG A 288 -9.66 5.89 10.38
C ARG A 288 -10.46 4.91 11.23
N PHE A 289 -11.79 5.07 11.30
CA PHE A 289 -12.66 4.13 12.00
C PHE A 289 -12.55 2.72 11.40
N HIS A 290 -12.73 2.57 10.09
CA HIS A 290 -12.63 1.26 9.43
C HIS A 290 -11.26 0.61 9.61
N LEU A 291 -10.17 1.35 9.38
CA LEU A 291 -8.83 0.82 9.51
C LEU A 291 -8.47 0.44 10.95
N ASN A 292 -8.96 1.20 11.94
CA ASN A 292 -8.72 0.89 13.34
C ASN A 292 -9.54 -0.32 13.80
N THR A 293 -10.82 -0.40 13.44
CA THR A 293 -11.69 -1.54 13.80
C THR A 293 -11.10 -2.84 13.28
N TYR A 294 -10.70 -2.89 12.00
CA TYR A 294 -10.01 -4.06 11.46
C TYR A 294 -8.67 -4.31 12.14
N GLY A 295 -7.84 -3.28 12.29
CA GLY A 295 -6.50 -3.38 12.87
C GLY A 295 -6.49 -3.82 14.34
N PHE A 296 -7.50 -3.45 15.14
CA PHE A 296 -7.62 -3.91 16.53
C PHE A 296 -8.27 -5.28 16.63
N SER A 297 -9.24 -5.60 15.76
CA SER A 297 -9.90 -6.92 15.81
C SER A 297 -8.93 -8.06 15.55
N ASN A 298 -7.85 -7.86 14.77
CA ASN A 298 -6.86 -8.90 14.48
C ASN A 298 -6.11 -9.40 15.73
N PRO A 299 -5.36 -8.56 16.48
CA PRO A 299 -4.65 -9.03 17.68
C PRO A 299 -5.64 -9.49 18.77
N LEU A 300 -6.80 -8.83 18.93
CA LEU A 300 -7.83 -9.23 19.87
C LEU A 300 -8.37 -10.63 19.57
N CYS A 301 -8.52 -11.00 18.29
CA CYS A 301 -8.94 -12.33 17.90
C CYS A 301 -8.00 -13.42 18.46
N TYR A 302 -6.69 -13.26 18.33
CA TYR A 302 -5.72 -14.23 18.85
C TYR A 302 -5.62 -14.23 20.38
N ILE A 303 -5.75 -13.05 21.02
CA ILE A 303 -5.77 -12.93 22.49
C ILE A 303 -6.99 -13.66 23.05
N PHE A 304 -8.19 -13.37 22.53
CA PHE A 304 -9.42 -13.99 23.02
C PHE A 304 -9.57 -15.44 22.61
N LEU A 305 -8.95 -15.88 21.51
CA LEU A 305 -8.78 -17.30 21.22
C LEU A 305 -8.01 -17.99 22.35
N GLY A 306 -6.86 -17.48 22.75
CA GLY A 306 -6.05 -18.03 23.85
C GLY A 306 -6.80 -18.06 25.16
N LEU A 307 -7.52 -16.99 25.52
CA LEU A 307 -8.32 -16.91 26.74
C LEU A 307 -9.50 -17.91 26.71
N SER A 308 -10.22 -18.00 25.60
CA SER A 308 -11.34 -18.94 25.45
C SER A 308 -10.86 -20.38 25.53
N LEU A 309 -9.77 -20.76 24.86
CA LEU A 309 -9.17 -22.07 24.98
C LEU A 309 -8.73 -22.37 26.43
N TYR A 310 -8.09 -21.45 27.11
CA TYR A 310 -7.65 -21.60 28.48
C TYR A 310 -8.82 -21.87 29.41
N PHE A 311 -9.87 -21.04 29.39
CA PHE A 311 -11.02 -21.22 30.28
C PHE A 311 -11.85 -22.45 29.95
N THR A 312 -12.03 -22.81 28.67
CA THR A 312 -12.79 -24.00 28.29
C THR A 312 -12.08 -25.30 28.68
N ILE A 313 -10.74 -25.34 28.56
CA ILE A 313 -9.94 -26.52 28.97
C ILE A 313 -9.91 -26.66 30.50
N THR A 314 -9.63 -25.57 31.24
CA THR A 314 -9.54 -25.62 32.72
C THR A 314 -10.87 -25.91 33.38
N ALA A 315 -11.99 -25.50 32.79
CA ALA A 315 -13.33 -25.82 33.28
C ALA A 315 -13.86 -27.16 32.76
N HIS A 316 -13.08 -27.91 31.98
CA HIS A 316 -13.51 -29.17 31.31
C HIS A 316 -14.81 -29.01 30.50
N ASN A 317 -15.07 -27.79 29.93
CA ASN A 317 -16.27 -27.53 29.18
C ASN A 317 -16.02 -27.81 27.69
N PHE A 318 -16.10 -29.07 27.31
CA PHE A 318 -15.80 -29.53 25.94
C PHE A 318 -16.75 -28.96 24.89
N LEU A 319 -18.01 -28.67 25.26
CA LEU A 319 -18.95 -28.07 24.33
C LEU A 319 -18.43 -26.69 23.81
N PHE A 320 -18.08 -25.79 24.73
CA PHE A 320 -17.55 -24.46 24.36
C PHE A 320 -16.15 -24.55 23.79
N LEU A 321 -15.34 -25.56 24.10
CA LEU A 321 -14.08 -25.83 23.42
C LEU A 321 -14.30 -26.12 21.93
N TYR A 322 -15.22 -27.03 21.59
CA TYR A 322 -15.54 -27.37 20.20
C TYR A 322 -16.14 -26.17 19.46
N ILE A 323 -17.00 -25.36 20.09
CA ILE A 323 -17.55 -24.13 19.53
C ILE A 323 -16.42 -23.14 19.23
N THR A 324 -15.49 -22.90 20.15
CA THR A 324 -14.34 -22.01 19.97
C THR A 324 -13.47 -22.44 18.78
N CYS A 325 -13.14 -23.74 18.71
CA CYS A 325 -12.37 -24.30 17.60
C CYS A 325 -13.12 -24.17 16.26
N GLY A 326 -14.42 -24.42 16.23
CA GLY A 326 -15.25 -24.27 15.04
C GLY A 326 -15.32 -22.82 14.53
N ILE A 327 -15.50 -21.85 15.43
CA ILE A 327 -15.51 -20.42 15.11
C ILE A 327 -14.13 -20.00 14.56
N PHE A 328 -13.04 -20.46 15.17
CA PHE A 328 -11.69 -20.16 14.69
C PHE A 328 -11.44 -20.77 13.31
N PHE A 329 -11.81 -22.02 13.10
CA PHE A 329 -11.70 -22.66 11.78
C PHE A 329 -12.48 -21.91 10.70
N LEU A 330 -13.69 -21.47 11.00
CA LEU A 330 -14.50 -20.66 10.10
C LEU A 330 -13.77 -19.34 9.73
N LYS A 331 -13.21 -18.65 10.72
CA LYS A 331 -12.39 -17.43 10.48
C LYS A 331 -11.21 -17.71 9.56
N LEU A 332 -10.47 -18.79 9.82
CA LEU A 332 -9.32 -19.17 8.99
C LEU A 332 -9.74 -19.48 7.55
N LEU A 333 -10.88 -20.12 7.34
CA LEU A 333 -11.42 -20.43 6.03
C LEU A 333 -11.71 -19.14 5.22
N PHE A 334 -12.46 -18.20 5.82
CA PHE A 334 -12.75 -16.92 5.16
C PHE A 334 -11.48 -16.12 4.86
N GLN A 335 -10.55 -16.08 5.81
CA GLN A 335 -9.26 -15.43 5.64
C GLN A 335 -8.44 -16.05 4.52
N TYR A 336 -8.31 -17.37 4.50
CA TYR A 336 -7.51 -18.09 3.50
C TYR A 336 -8.11 -17.91 2.09
N ILE A 337 -9.42 -17.97 1.96
CA ILE A 337 -10.11 -17.70 0.70
C ILE A 337 -9.82 -16.25 0.25
N ALA A 338 -10.03 -15.26 1.12
CA ALA A 338 -9.85 -13.87 0.79
C ALA A 338 -8.41 -13.56 0.34
N LEU A 339 -7.43 -13.92 1.16
CA LEU A 339 -6.03 -13.62 0.90
C LEU A 339 -5.44 -14.52 -0.20
N GLY A 340 -5.86 -15.77 -0.29
CA GLY A 340 -5.39 -16.73 -1.30
C GLY A 340 -5.78 -16.31 -2.73
N PHE A 341 -7.05 -15.97 -2.96
CA PHE A 341 -7.48 -15.47 -4.27
C PHE A 341 -6.83 -14.12 -4.62
N ALA A 342 -6.63 -13.25 -3.63
CA ALA A 342 -5.92 -12.00 -3.84
C ALA A 342 -4.44 -12.22 -4.18
N ALA A 343 -3.77 -13.17 -3.51
CA ALA A 343 -2.38 -13.53 -3.80
C ALA A 343 -2.23 -14.11 -5.21
N LEU A 344 -3.17 -14.95 -5.66
CA LEU A 344 -3.22 -15.44 -7.05
C LEU A 344 -3.30 -14.28 -8.04
N LYS A 345 -4.17 -13.32 -7.76
CA LYS A 345 -4.43 -12.17 -8.62
C LYS A 345 -3.24 -11.21 -8.75
N LEU A 346 -2.50 -11.03 -7.66
CA LEU A 346 -1.32 -10.17 -7.62
C LEU A 346 -0.01 -10.92 -7.91
N ASN A 347 -0.10 -12.17 -8.41
CA ASN A 347 1.05 -13.02 -8.74
C ASN A 347 1.99 -13.34 -7.56
N GLU A 348 1.45 -13.37 -6.34
CA GLU A 348 2.16 -13.70 -5.09
C GLU A 348 1.86 -15.15 -4.64
N LYS A 349 1.78 -16.08 -5.59
CA LYS A 349 1.41 -17.50 -5.35
C LYS A 349 2.27 -18.19 -4.31
N LYS A 350 3.56 -17.81 -4.22
CA LYS A 350 4.52 -18.40 -3.28
C LYS A 350 4.16 -18.16 -1.81
N LEU A 351 3.35 -17.14 -1.53
CA LEU A 351 2.91 -16.82 -0.17
C LEU A 351 1.74 -17.70 0.32
N ILE A 352 0.99 -18.29 -0.61
CA ILE A 352 -0.28 -18.98 -0.27
C ILE A 352 -0.11 -20.04 0.84
N PRO A 353 0.88 -20.94 0.81
CA PRO A 353 1.06 -21.93 1.86
C PRO A 353 1.37 -21.33 3.25
N TYR A 354 1.92 -20.12 3.27
CA TYR A 354 2.42 -19.44 4.47
C TYR A 354 1.50 -18.34 4.98
N ILE A 355 0.39 -18.03 4.28
CA ILE A 355 -0.50 -16.89 4.59
C ILE A 355 -0.90 -16.87 6.06
N LEU A 356 -1.39 -18.00 6.60
CA LEU A 356 -1.90 -18.05 7.96
C LEU A 356 -0.79 -17.83 9.01
N PHE A 357 0.38 -18.39 8.78
CA PHE A 357 1.55 -18.21 9.64
C PHE A 357 2.08 -16.77 9.60
N LEU A 358 2.22 -16.20 8.40
CA LEU A 358 2.69 -14.84 8.20
C LEU A 358 1.70 -13.81 8.74
N ASP A 359 0.39 -14.11 8.70
CA ASP A 359 -0.64 -13.25 9.26
C ASP A 359 -0.50 -13.11 10.79
N ILE A 360 -0.28 -14.20 11.49
CA ILE A 360 -0.06 -14.17 12.94
C ILE A 360 1.12 -13.27 13.27
N ILE A 361 2.28 -13.50 12.64
CA ILE A 361 3.48 -12.72 12.87
C ILE A 361 3.25 -11.24 12.54
N SER A 362 2.67 -10.96 11.36
CA SER A 362 2.38 -9.60 10.91
C SER A 362 1.41 -8.88 11.84
N THR A 363 0.40 -9.57 12.37
CA THR A 363 -0.59 -9.01 13.30
C THR A 363 0.07 -8.46 14.56
N PHE A 364 0.93 -9.23 15.21
CA PHE A 364 1.60 -8.78 16.43
C PHE A 364 2.64 -7.69 16.15
N ILE A 365 3.40 -7.79 15.05
CA ILE A 365 4.32 -6.72 14.65
C ILE A 365 3.56 -5.42 14.36
N ASN A 366 2.43 -5.49 13.66
CA ASN A 366 1.61 -4.31 13.35
C ASN A 366 1.01 -3.67 14.62
N ALA A 367 0.57 -4.47 15.57
CA ALA A 367 0.12 -3.97 16.87
C ALA A 367 1.25 -3.22 17.61
N LEU A 368 2.45 -3.81 17.67
CA LEU A 368 3.63 -3.19 18.28
C LEU A 368 3.99 -1.87 17.59
N ILE A 369 4.00 -1.84 16.26
CA ILE A 369 4.29 -0.63 15.47
C ILE A 369 3.26 0.45 15.74
N PHE A 370 1.97 0.10 15.79
CA PHE A 370 0.90 1.03 16.06
C PHE A 370 1.05 1.71 17.42
N PHE A 371 1.32 0.93 18.48
CA PHE A 371 1.54 1.49 19.81
C PHE A 371 2.77 2.40 19.87
N ARG A 372 3.90 1.99 19.26
CA ARG A 372 5.13 2.81 19.21
C ARG A 372 4.96 4.09 18.39
N ALA A 373 4.21 4.06 17.29
CA ALA A 373 3.92 5.24 16.50
C ALA A 373 3.09 6.27 17.31
N ARG A 374 2.14 5.80 18.12
CA ARG A 374 1.31 6.68 18.97
C ARG A 374 2.08 7.34 20.11
N LEU A 375 3.02 6.62 20.71
CA LEU A 375 3.87 7.15 21.79
C LEU A 375 4.86 8.20 21.26
N SER A 376 5.35 8.06 20.05
CA SER A 376 6.29 9.00 19.42
C SER A 376 5.63 10.34 19.02
N ASN A 377 4.33 10.36 18.73
CA ASN A 377 3.62 11.59 18.36
C ASN A 377 3.20 12.45 19.58
N LYS A 378 3.48 11.98 20.80
CA LYS A 378 3.22 12.74 22.04
C LYS A 378 4.46 13.51 22.54
N LYS A 379 5.59 13.34 21.87
CA LYS A 379 6.83 14.12 22.07
C LYS A 379 7.03 15.07 20.89
#